data_6a4a0e978eb928eefc0f4e95a23e4495
#
_entry.id   6a4a0e978eb928eefc0f4e95a23e4495
#
_cell.length_a   1.000
_cell.length_b   1.000
_cell.length_c   1.000
_cell.angle_alpha   90.00
_cell.angle_beta   90.00
_cell.angle_gamma   90.00
#
_symmetry.space_group_name_H-M   'P 1'
#
loop_
_entity.id
_entity.type
_entity.pdbx_description
1 polymer ?
#
loop_
_entity_poly.entity_id
_entity_poly.type
_entity_poly.pdbx_seq_one_letter_code
_entity_poly.pdbx_strand_id
1 'polypeptide(L)'
;MDIHTHHRPLDAYENVIEHLKRKHIRITETRKAIIAYIINSYEHPSAEKIYKDLLPEHPNMSLATVYNNMKVLVKEGFVAELKVTNDPITYYDFMGHQHINIVCKYCGDIADLWMLMLLILEKKLMNKLAT
;
A
#
# COMPACT_ATOMS: atom_id res chain seq x y z
N MET A 1 2.75 -23.34 -14.14
CA MET A 1 1.87 -22.44 -13.58
C MET A 1 2.56 -21.25 -12.98
N ASP A 2 2.04 -20.18 -13.24
CA ASP A 2 2.78 -19.04 -12.99
C ASP A 2 2.20 -18.19 -11.90
N ILE A 3 2.56 -18.54 -10.71
CA ILE A 3 2.12 -17.84 -9.54
C ILE A 3 2.58 -16.41 -9.57
N HIS A 4 3.66 -16.17 -10.26
CA HIS A 4 4.29 -14.84 -10.25
C HIS A 4 3.48 -13.77 -10.97
N THR A 5 2.49 -14.17 -11.76
CA THR A 5 1.64 -13.19 -12.39
C THR A 5 0.86 -12.36 -11.37
N HIS A 6 0.70 -12.88 -10.16
CA HIS A 6 0.00 -12.13 -9.12
C HIS A 6 0.77 -10.92 -8.63
N HIS A 7 2.03 -10.82 -8.99
CA HIS A 7 2.86 -9.73 -8.51
C HIS A 7 2.85 -8.51 -9.42
N ARG A 8 2.13 -8.59 -10.53
CA ARG A 8 2.11 -7.47 -11.45
C ARG A 8 1.30 -6.32 -10.90
N PRO A 9 1.76 -5.09 -11.11
CA PRO A 9 1.03 -3.93 -10.59
C PRO A 9 -0.41 -3.84 -11.07
N LEU A 10 -0.67 -4.29 -12.29
CA LEU A 10 -2.02 -4.25 -12.82
C LEU A 10 -2.96 -5.14 -12.01
N ASP A 11 -2.49 -6.32 -11.62
CA ASP A 11 -3.30 -7.21 -10.81
C ASP A 11 -3.58 -6.61 -9.44
N ALA A 12 -2.58 -5.96 -8.85
CA ALA A 12 -2.76 -5.31 -7.56
C ALA A 12 -3.78 -4.18 -7.64
N TYR A 13 -3.71 -3.39 -8.71
CA TYR A 13 -4.63 -2.30 -8.89
C TYR A 13 -6.07 -2.79 -8.97
N GLU A 14 -6.31 -3.80 -9.79
CA GLU A 14 -7.66 -4.33 -9.96
C GLU A 14 -8.17 -4.95 -8.67
N ASN A 15 -7.28 -5.57 -7.92
CA ASN A 15 -7.64 -6.16 -6.63
C ASN A 15 -8.15 -5.10 -5.67
N VAL A 16 -7.46 -3.98 -5.60
CA VAL A 16 -7.88 -2.88 -4.72
C VAL A 16 -9.22 -2.33 -5.18
N ILE A 17 -9.38 -2.08 -6.47
CA ILE A 17 -10.60 -1.51 -7.00
C ILE A 17 -11.79 -2.42 -6.71
N GLU A 18 -11.64 -3.72 -6.94
CA GLU A 18 -12.70 -4.66 -6.68
C GLU A 18 -13.09 -4.71 -5.21
N HIS A 19 -12.09 -4.69 -4.35
CA HIS A 19 -12.35 -4.70 -2.92
C HIS A 19 -13.16 -3.48 -2.50
N LEU A 20 -12.77 -2.31 -2.99
CA LEU A 20 -13.46 -1.08 -2.65
C LEU A 20 -14.91 -1.11 -3.16
N LYS A 21 -15.11 -1.64 -4.36
CA LYS A 21 -16.47 -1.76 -4.90
C LYS A 21 -17.32 -2.68 -4.04
N ARG A 22 -16.77 -3.79 -3.61
CA ARG A 22 -17.52 -4.70 -2.75
C ARG A 22 -17.90 -4.07 -1.42
N LYS A 23 -17.10 -3.13 -0.96
CA LYS A 23 -17.40 -2.40 0.27
C LYS A 23 -18.27 -1.18 0.04
N HIS A 24 -18.73 -0.99 -1.19
CA HIS A 24 -19.57 0.16 -1.58
C HIS A 24 -18.84 1.48 -1.39
N ILE A 25 -17.53 1.48 -1.53
CA ILE A 25 -16.73 2.69 -1.46
C ILE A 25 -16.63 3.25 -2.86
N ARG A 26 -16.95 4.54 -2.99
CA ARG A 26 -17.01 5.18 -4.29
C ARG A 26 -15.64 5.22 -4.96
N ILE A 27 -15.62 4.93 -6.26
CA ILE A 27 -14.41 4.99 -7.07
C ILE A 27 -14.48 6.24 -7.95
N THR A 28 -13.60 7.20 -7.64
CA THR A 28 -13.48 8.41 -8.45
C THR A 28 -12.20 8.35 -9.26
N GLU A 29 -12.08 9.24 -10.25
CA GLU A 29 -10.87 9.28 -11.06
C GLU A 29 -9.66 9.63 -10.21
N THR A 30 -9.82 10.55 -9.26
CA THR A 30 -8.75 10.91 -8.35
C THR A 30 -8.33 9.72 -7.50
N ARG A 31 -9.31 8.97 -7.00
CA ARG A 31 -9.00 7.79 -6.21
C ARG A 31 -8.24 6.75 -7.01
N LYS A 32 -8.64 6.55 -8.26
CA LYS A 32 -7.92 5.63 -9.14
C LYS A 32 -6.48 6.07 -9.35
N ALA A 33 -6.27 7.36 -9.54
CA ALA A 33 -4.92 7.88 -9.77
C ALA A 33 -4.05 7.68 -8.53
N ILE A 34 -4.60 7.92 -7.35
CA ILE A 34 -3.86 7.74 -6.11
C ILE A 34 -3.51 6.27 -5.90
N ILE A 35 -4.45 5.40 -6.15
CA ILE A 35 -4.21 3.96 -6.02
C ILE A 35 -3.10 3.51 -6.96
N ALA A 36 -3.18 3.92 -8.21
CA ALA A 36 -2.16 3.56 -9.19
C ALA A 36 -0.79 4.10 -8.79
N TYR A 37 -0.76 5.32 -8.27
CA TYR A 37 0.49 5.91 -7.84
C TYR A 37 1.15 5.10 -6.74
N ILE A 38 0.38 4.78 -5.69
CA ILE A 38 0.95 4.10 -4.54
C ILE A 38 1.38 2.67 -4.89
N ILE A 39 0.66 2.00 -5.78
CA ILE A 39 1.00 0.66 -6.19
C ILE A 39 2.32 0.66 -6.96
N ASN A 40 2.52 1.67 -7.81
CA ASN A 40 3.71 1.73 -8.65
C ASN A 40 4.91 2.38 -7.96
N SER A 41 4.74 2.83 -6.73
CA SER A 41 5.81 3.45 -6.00
C SER A 41 6.53 2.41 -5.17
N TYR A 42 7.85 2.32 -5.35
CA TYR A 42 8.68 1.43 -4.54
C TYR A 42 9.34 2.17 -3.39
N GLU A 43 9.16 3.47 -3.33
CA GLU A 43 9.57 4.25 -2.19
C GLU A 43 8.37 4.43 -1.29
N HIS A 44 8.60 5.00 -0.13
CA HIS A 44 7.52 5.25 0.81
C HIS A 44 7.12 6.72 0.69
N PRO A 45 6.19 7.06 -0.21
CA PRO A 45 5.85 8.46 -0.43
C PRO A 45 5.02 9.03 0.72
N SER A 46 5.17 10.33 0.92
CA SER A 46 4.29 11.07 1.81
C SER A 46 3.07 11.52 1.02
N ALA A 47 2.04 11.98 1.74
CA ALA A 47 0.86 12.53 1.06
C ALA A 47 1.22 13.74 0.23
N GLU A 48 2.14 14.56 0.74
CA GLU A 48 2.59 15.74 0.02
C GLU A 48 3.27 15.38 -1.30
N LYS A 49 4.08 14.32 -1.29
CA LYS A 49 4.73 13.86 -2.50
C LYS A 49 3.72 13.35 -3.51
N ILE A 50 2.75 12.57 -3.05
CA ILE A 50 1.70 12.06 -3.93
C ILE A 50 0.94 13.23 -4.55
N TYR A 51 0.59 14.20 -3.73
CA TYR A 51 -0.13 15.37 -4.19
C TYR A 51 0.67 16.13 -5.25
N LYS A 52 1.94 16.37 -4.98
CA LYS A 52 2.79 17.12 -5.89
C LYS A 52 2.92 16.41 -7.23
N ASP A 53 3.10 15.10 -7.19
CA ASP A 53 3.32 14.35 -8.41
C ASP A 53 2.05 14.20 -9.25
N LEU A 54 0.89 14.16 -8.63
CA LEU A 54 -0.37 14.00 -9.34
C LEU A 54 -1.03 15.32 -9.73
N LEU A 55 -0.61 16.41 -9.13
CA LEU A 55 -1.25 17.70 -9.35
C LEU A 55 -1.31 18.12 -10.82
N PRO A 56 -0.25 17.93 -11.62
CA PRO A 56 -0.32 18.34 -13.03
C PRO A 56 -1.43 17.69 -13.83
N GLU A 57 -1.76 16.45 -13.50
CA GLU A 57 -2.83 15.73 -14.20
C GLU A 57 -4.17 15.86 -13.50
N HIS A 58 -4.17 16.31 -12.24
CA HIS A 58 -5.39 16.46 -11.46
C HIS A 58 -5.37 17.81 -10.74
N PRO A 59 -5.46 18.91 -11.50
CA PRO A 59 -5.27 20.24 -10.92
C PRO A 59 -6.32 20.63 -9.89
N ASN A 60 -7.47 19.96 -9.89
CA ASN A 60 -8.52 20.27 -8.92
C ASN A 60 -8.41 19.46 -7.64
N MET A 61 -7.42 18.57 -7.56
CA MET A 61 -7.22 17.76 -6.39
C MET A 61 -6.59 18.59 -5.27
N SER A 62 -7.04 18.37 -4.04
CA SER A 62 -6.46 19.04 -2.89
C SER A 62 -5.60 18.07 -2.11
N LEU A 63 -4.75 18.60 -1.25
CA LEU A 63 -3.95 17.76 -0.37
C LEU A 63 -4.86 16.99 0.58
N ALA A 64 -5.95 17.60 1.03
CA ALA A 64 -6.90 16.91 1.88
C ALA A 64 -7.48 15.68 1.19
N THR A 65 -7.71 15.77 -0.12
CA THR A 65 -8.20 14.64 -0.89
C THR A 65 -7.21 13.48 -0.83
N VAL A 66 -5.92 13.77 -0.95
CA VAL A 66 -4.91 12.74 -0.86
C VAL A 66 -4.94 12.07 0.51
N TYR A 67 -4.96 12.87 1.57
CA TYR A 67 -5.02 12.32 2.92
C TYR A 67 -6.26 11.46 3.14
N ASN A 68 -7.42 11.93 2.66
CA ASN A 68 -8.64 11.17 2.83
C ASN A 68 -8.57 9.83 2.10
N ASN A 69 -8.00 9.82 0.91
CA ASN A 69 -7.84 8.58 0.16
C ASN A 69 -6.87 7.63 0.83
N MET A 70 -5.77 8.17 1.37
CA MET A 70 -4.83 7.31 2.07
C MET A 70 -5.46 6.72 3.32
N LYS A 71 -6.29 7.48 4.01
CA LYS A 71 -7.00 6.95 5.18
C LYS A 71 -7.89 5.77 4.82
N VAL A 72 -8.58 5.87 3.69
CA VAL A 72 -9.43 4.77 3.23
C VAL A 72 -8.56 3.54 2.96
N LEU A 73 -7.45 3.72 2.27
CA LEU A 73 -6.58 2.60 1.93
C LEU A 73 -5.94 1.97 3.18
N VAL A 74 -5.61 2.79 4.16
CA VAL A 74 -5.10 2.27 5.43
C VAL A 74 -6.17 1.47 6.15
N LYS A 75 -7.38 2.02 6.20
CA LYS A 75 -8.48 1.35 6.88
C LYS A 75 -8.80 0.01 6.24
N GLU A 76 -8.74 -0.06 4.92
CA GLU A 76 -9.05 -1.29 4.20
C GLU A 76 -7.87 -2.25 4.14
N GLY A 77 -6.74 -1.90 4.72
CA GLY A 77 -5.63 -2.82 4.85
C GLY A 77 -4.68 -2.88 3.67
N PHE A 78 -4.78 -1.96 2.74
CA PHE A 78 -3.89 -1.96 1.57
C PHE A 78 -2.63 -1.14 1.76
N VAL A 79 -2.63 -0.21 2.70
CA VAL A 79 -1.54 0.73 2.90
C VAL A 79 -1.21 0.81 4.37
N ALA A 80 0.08 0.87 4.69
CA ALA A 80 0.54 1.08 6.05
C ALA A 80 1.03 2.52 6.20
N GLU A 81 0.76 3.11 7.36
CA GLU A 81 1.33 4.39 7.71
C GLU A 81 2.66 4.18 8.41
N LEU A 82 3.67 4.91 7.97
CA LEU A 82 5.00 4.82 8.55
C LEU A 82 5.36 6.17 9.14
N LYS A 83 5.63 6.17 10.43
CA LYS A 83 6.05 7.38 11.12
C LYS A 83 7.41 7.16 11.72
N VAL A 84 8.32 8.06 11.37
CA VAL A 84 9.70 8.00 11.84
C VAL A 84 9.84 8.90 13.05
N THR A 85 10.57 8.44 14.04
CA THR A 85 10.81 9.23 15.25
C THR A 85 11.46 10.57 14.87
N ASN A 86 10.92 11.65 15.43
CA ASN A 86 11.40 13.01 15.20
C ASN A 86 11.14 13.56 13.81
N ASP A 87 10.30 12.87 13.04
CA ASP A 87 9.91 13.34 11.72
C ASP A 87 8.40 13.54 11.72
N PRO A 88 7.91 14.77 11.51
CA PRO A 88 6.47 14.99 11.50
C PRO A 88 5.75 14.43 10.28
N ILE A 89 6.50 14.00 9.28
CA ILE A 89 5.91 13.53 8.04
C ILE A 89 5.46 12.08 8.19
N THR A 90 4.28 11.78 7.67
CA THR A 90 3.78 10.41 7.58
C THR A 90 4.06 9.89 6.19
N TYR A 91 4.66 8.72 6.12
CA TYR A 91 4.92 8.05 4.85
C TYR A 91 3.98 6.86 4.71
N TYR A 92 3.80 6.40 3.50
CA TYR A 92 2.85 5.33 3.22
C TYR A 92 3.52 4.23 2.42
N ASP A 93 3.18 3.00 2.74
CA ASP A 93 3.74 1.84 2.08
C ASP A 93 2.60 0.95 1.61
N PHE A 94 2.59 0.64 0.31
CA PHE A 94 1.55 -0.23 -0.23
C PHE A 94 1.83 -1.67 0.16
N MET A 95 0.94 -2.24 0.93
CA MET A 95 1.09 -3.62 1.41
C MET A 95 0.49 -4.64 0.47
N GLY A 96 -0.22 -4.17 -0.54
CA GLY A 96 -0.87 -5.07 -1.48
C GLY A 96 0.09 -6.01 -2.20
N HIS A 97 1.31 -5.53 -2.45
CA HIS A 97 2.33 -6.39 -3.06
C HIS A 97 2.65 -7.57 -2.16
N GLN A 98 2.85 -7.27 -0.88
CA GLN A 98 3.12 -8.33 0.09
C GLN A 98 1.92 -9.23 0.28
N HIS A 99 0.74 -8.63 0.28
CA HIS A 99 -0.49 -9.36 0.40
C HIS A 99 -0.62 -10.37 -0.73
N ILE A 100 -0.37 -9.92 -1.95
CA ILE A 100 -0.45 -10.78 -3.11
C ILE A 100 0.62 -11.86 -3.07
N ASN A 101 1.82 -11.51 -2.64
CA ASN A 101 2.88 -12.47 -2.47
C ASN A 101 2.50 -13.55 -1.47
N ILE A 102 1.90 -13.14 -0.38
CA ILE A 102 1.47 -14.08 0.65
C ILE A 102 0.43 -15.04 0.09
N VAL A 103 -0.53 -14.51 -0.67
CA VAL A 103 -1.56 -15.34 -1.26
C VAL A 103 -0.95 -16.37 -2.21
N CYS A 104 -0.01 -15.93 -3.04
CA CYS A 104 0.65 -16.85 -3.95
C CYS A 104 1.40 -17.95 -3.22
N LYS A 105 2.12 -17.57 -2.18
CA LYS A 105 2.87 -18.52 -1.41
C LYS A 105 1.96 -19.44 -0.61
N TYR A 106 0.86 -18.92 -0.18
CA TYR A 106 -0.12 -19.71 0.54
C TYR A 106 -0.67 -20.83 -0.34
N CYS A 107 -0.90 -20.54 -1.59
CA CYS A 107 -1.35 -21.58 -2.52
C CYS A 107 -0.33 -22.67 -2.70
N GLY A 108 0.96 -22.30 -2.63
CA GLY A 108 2.04 -23.25 -2.84
C GLY A 108 2.79 -23.66 -1.61
N ASP A 109 2.91 -22.75 -0.63
CA ASP A 109 3.82 -23.00 0.47
C ASP A 109 3.50 -22.12 1.68
N ILE A 110 2.84 -22.71 2.63
CA ILE A 110 2.48 -22.01 3.85
C ILE A 110 3.72 -21.68 4.68
N ALA A 111 4.77 -22.47 4.56
CA ALA A 111 5.98 -22.24 5.32
C ALA A 111 6.62 -20.89 5.01
N ASP A 112 6.50 -20.43 3.77
CA ASP A 112 7.04 -19.13 3.39
C ASP A 112 6.32 -18.00 4.09
N LEU A 113 5.02 -18.15 4.29
CA LEU A 113 4.25 -17.18 5.02
C LEU A 113 4.76 -17.06 6.45
N TRP A 114 4.99 -18.19 7.09
CA TRP A 114 5.54 -18.20 8.44
C TRP A 114 6.90 -17.55 8.50
N MET A 115 7.76 -17.84 7.55
CA MET A 115 9.09 -17.25 7.51
C MET A 115 9.01 -15.74 7.39
N LEU A 116 8.13 -15.26 6.56
CA LEU A 116 7.96 -13.82 6.38
C LEU A 116 7.52 -13.18 7.68
N MET A 117 6.57 -13.78 8.37
CA MET A 117 6.09 -13.25 9.63
C MET A 117 7.17 -13.24 10.69
N LEU A 118 7.98 -14.29 10.73
CA LEU A 118 9.08 -14.36 11.69
C LEU A 118 10.12 -13.29 11.42
N LEU A 119 10.42 -13.04 10.15
CA LEU A 119 11.38 -12.00 9.80
C LEU A 119 10.91 -10.62 10.23
N ILE A 120 9.62 -10.36 10.05
CA ILE A 120 9.06 -9.09 10.48
C ILE A 120 9.14 -8.94 11.99
N LEU A 121 8.82 -9.99 12.71
CA LEU A 121 8.89 -9.96 14.17
C LEU A 121 10.31 -9.76 14.67
N GLU A 122 11.26 -10.44 14.06
CA GLU A 122 12.66 -10.28 14.43
C GLU A 122 13.14 -8.87 14.25
N LYS A 123 12.76 -8.27 13.13
CA LYS A 123 13.14 -6.88 12.86
C LYS A 123 12.59 -5.94 13.92
N LYS A 124 11.32 -6.13 14.27
CA LYS A 124 10.71 -5.29 15.28
C LYS A 124 11.38 -5.45 16.63
N LEU A 125 11.69 -6.69 16.98
CA LEU A 125 12.33 -6.97 18.25
C LEU A 125 13.74 -6.37 18.30
N MET A 126 14.49 -6.51 17.24
CA MET A 126 15.84 -5.96 17.19
C MET A 126 15.82 -4.44 17.26
N ASN A 127 14.86 -3.81 16.62
CA ASN A 127 14.74 -2.37 16.71
C ASN A 127 14.44 -1.92 18.13
N LYS A 128 13.65 -2.68 18.85
CA LYS A 128 13.37 -2.38 20.24
C LYS A 128 14.62 -2.52 21.10
N LEU A 129 15.41 -3.55 20.85
CA LEU A 129 16.61 -3.78 21.64
C LEU A 129 17.71 -2.79 21.32
N ALA A 130 17.70 -2.25 20.11
CA ALA A 130 18.72 -1.31 19.70
C ALA A 130 18.50 0.08 20.27
N THR A 131 17.32 0.37 20.78
CA THR A 131 17.06 1.64 21.44
C THR A 131 17.21 1.53 22.97
#